data_b504511768c7e4efb2bd4f4e17318470
#
_entry.id   b504511768c7e4efb2bd4f4e17318470
#
_cell.length_a   1.000
_cell.length_b   1.000
_cell.length_c   1.000
_cell.angle_alpha   90.00
_cell.angle_beta   90.00
_cell.angle_gamma   90.00
#
_symmetry.space_group_name_H-M   'P 1'
#
loop_
_entity.id
_entity.type
_entity.pdbx_description
1 polymer ?
#
loop_
_entity_poly.entity_id
_entity_poly.type
_entity_poly.pdbx_seq_one_letter_code
_entity_poly.pdbx_strand_id
1 'polypeptide(L)'
;MDTRFLRNKDLIPQDKLDHIGIVGLGGIGSQLVPLLSIMGFKKLTGWDDDCLEEHNLSTTMYPQGALGKQKAHIAKNVFNMYKSGNEEMIVHDSLYDEDSPTLPKMIVCLDNMEDRMTAYLRWKEQDDRTLFLDLRMGAMAMEIITVTKKVDNYLDTWLPTHKITQAP
;
A
#
# COMPACT_ATOMS: atom_id res chain seq x y z
N MET A 1 13.57 25.82 2.46
CA MET A 1 13.48 24.64 1.55
C MET A 1 13.93 23.43 2.37
N ASP A 2 13.12 22.41 2.45
CA ASP A 2 13.49 21.21 3.20
C ASP A 2 14.67 20.51 2.49
N THR A 3 15.80 20.41 3.17
CA THR A 3 17.04 19.84 2.61
C THR A 3 16.99 18.32 2.49
N ARG A 4 16.03 17.65 3.14
CA ARG A 4 15.84 16.20 3.12
C ARG A 4 15.68 15.66 1.71
N PHE A 5 14.98 16.39 0.84
CA PHE A 5 14.62 15.93 -0.50
C PHE A 5 15.53 16.47 -1.62
N LEU A 6 16.64 17.13 -1.28
CA LEU A 6 17.54 17.73 -2.29
C LEU A 6 18.09 16.72 -3.31
N ARG A 7 18.30 15.47 -2.91
CA ARG A 7 18.87 14.43 -3.79
C ARG A 7 17.86 13.80 -4.73
N ASN A 8 16.57 13.87 -4.42
CA ASN A 8 15.49 13.27 -5.23
C ASN A 8 14.54 14.30 -5.83
N LYS A 9 14.76 15.59 -5.64
CA LYS A 9 13.90 16.69 -6.11
C LYS A 9 13.68 16.67 -7.64
N ASP A 10 14.69 16.23 -8.39
CA ASP A 10 14.66 16.21 -9.85
C ASP A 10 14.09 14.87 -10.40
N LEU A 11 13.96 13.85 -9.54
CA LEU A 11 13.39 12.54 -9.88
C LEU A 11 11.93 12.47 -9.49
N ILE A 12 11.58 13.04 -8.33
CA ILE A 12 10.25 12.94 -7.75
C ILE A 12 9.76 14.34 -7.41
N PRO A 13 8.82 14.89 -8.19
CA PRO A 13 8.21 16.18 -7.87
C PRO A 13 7.48 16.12 -6.54
N GLN A 14 7.95 16.85 -5.55
CA GLN A 14 7.44 16.81 -4.17
C GLN A 14 6.00 17.31 -4.04
N ASP A 15 5.52 18.12 -4.97
CA ASP A 15 4.13 18.57 -5.06
C ASP A 15 3.16 17.45 -5.47
N LYS A 16 3.66 16.33 -5.99
CA LYS A 16 2.87 15.14 -6.35
C LYS A 16 2.76 14.10 -5.24
N LEU A 17 3.55 14.25 -4.18
CA LEU A 17 3.59 13.34 -3.04
C LEU A 17 2.61 13.82 -1.94
N ASP A 18 1.35 13.92 -2.28
CA ASP A 18 0.29 14.41 -1.39
C ASP A 18 -0.27 13.30 -0.48
N HIS A 19 -1.24 12.54 -0.98
CA HIS A 19 -1.94 11.51 -0.22
C HIS A 19 -2.02 10.21 -1.03
N ILE A 20 -1.74 9.07 -0.38
CA ILE A 20 -1.81 7.74 -1.00
C ILE A 20 -2.40 6.72 -0.01
N GLY A 21 -3.25 5.82 -0.52
CA GLY A 21 -3.82 4.71 0.22
C GLY A 21 -3.01 3.43 0.03
N ILE A 22 -2.92 2.60 1.05
CA ILE A 22 -2.28 1.29 1.04
C ILE A 22 -3.27 0.28 1.61
N VAL A 23 -3.73 -0.65 0.80
CA VAL A 23 -4.61 -1.74 1.22
C VAL A 23 -3.79 -3.01 1.39
N GLY A 24 -3.77 -3.54 2.61
CA GLY A 24 -2.90 -4.62 3.03
C GLY A 24 -1.53 -4.12 3.53
N LEU A 25 -1.28 -4.28 4.82
CA LEU A 25 -0.04 -3.87 5.51
C LEU A 25 0.79 -5.09 5.94
N GLY A 26 0.65 -6.21 5.23
CA GLY A 26 1.41 -7.43 5.42
C GLY A 26 2.81 -7.39 4.81
N GLY A 27 3.22 -8.47 4.13
CA GLY A 27 4.58 -8.65 3.59
C GLY A 27 5.07 -7.47 2.73
N ILE A 28 4.30 -7.07 1.72
CA ILE A 28 4.65 -5.96 0.82
C ILE A 28 4.33 -4.62 1.50
N GLY A 29 3.11 -4.45 2.04
CA GLY A 29 2.67 -3.16 2.58
C GLY A 29 3.53 -2.66 3.74
N SER A 30 4.02 -3.56 4.61
CA SER A 30 4.93 -3.19 5.71
C SER A 30 6.25 -2.60 5.21
N GLN A 31 6.74 -3.03 4.06
CA GLN A 31 7.95 -2.51 3.40
C GLN A 31 7.70 -1.13 2.77
N LEU A 32 6.51 -0.92 2.22
CA LEU A 32 6.17 0.32 1.53
C LEU A 32 6.01 1.51 2.47
N VAL A 33 5.48 1.30 3.68
CA VAL A 33 5.22 2.38 4.63
C VAL A 33 6.46 3.24 4.93
N PRO A 34 7.62 2.68 5.34
CA PRO A 34 8.82 3.46 5.55
C PRO A 34 9.36 4.08 4.24
N LEU A 35 9.29 3.36 3.11
CA LEU A 35 9.77 3.86 1.83
C LEU A 35 8.99 5.09 1.35
N LEU A 36 7.66 5.06 1.43
CA LEU A 36 6.80 6.18 1.05
C LEU A 36 7.00 7.38 1.99
N SER A 37 7.22 7.14 3.28
CA SER A 37 7.58 8.18 4.24
C SER A 37 8.93 8.84 3.88
N ILE A 38 9.95 8.02 3.57
CA ILE A 38 11.28 8.51 3.16
C ILE A 38 11.19 9.29 1.84
N MET A 39 10.35 8.88 0.89
CA MET A 39 10.11 9.59 -0.36
C MET A 39 9.51 10.97 -0.16
N GLY A 40 8.75 11.17 0.93
CA GLY A 40 8.16 12.45 1.28
C GLY A 40 6.65 12.58 1.03
N PHE A 41 5.93 11.46 0.99
CA PHE A 41 4.47 11.52 0.99
C PHE A 41 3.97 12.22 2.24
N LYS A 42 3.11 13.23 2.06
CA LYS A 42 2.59 14.05 3.16
C LYS A 42 1.57 13.30 3.99
N LYS A 43 0.83 12.39 3.36
CA LYS A 43 -0.20 11.63 4.03
C LYS A 43 -0.29 10.20 3.48
N LEU A 44 -0.34 9.24 4.39
CA LEU A 44 -0.67 7.85 4.09
C LEU A 44 -1.99 7.48 4.76
N THR A 45 -2.79 6.64 4.10
CA THR A 45 -3.89 5.94 4.75
C THR A 45 -3.73 4.44 4.51
N GLY A 46 -3.76 3.66 5.57
CA GLY A 46 -3.54 2.21 5.50
C GLY A 46 -4.72 1.43 6.07
N TRP A 47 -5.04 0.27 5.47
CA TRP A 47 -6.06 -0.68 5.92
C TRP A 47 -5.46 -2.06 6.08
N ASP A 48 -5.69 -2.68 7.24
CA ASP A 48 -5.34 -4.07 7.52
C ASP A 48 -6.03 -4.49 8.82
N ASP A 49 -6.80 -5.57 8.81
CA ASP A 49 -7.56 -6.06 9.95
C ASP A 49 -6.84 -7.13 10.77
N ASP A 50 -5.67 -7.57 10.31
CA ASP A 50 -4.91 -8.63 10.94
C ASP A 50 -4.07 -8.16 12.13
N CYS A 51 -3.86 -9.09 13.06
CA CYS A 51 -2.78 -9.01 14.04
C CYS A 51 -1.49 -9.62 13.49
N LEU A 52 -0.35 -9.15 14.01
CA LEU A 52 0.96 -9.72 13.68
C LEU A 52 1.12 -11.07 14.37
N GLU A 53 1.31 -12.12 13.58
CA GLU A 53 1.56 -13.47 14.04
C GLU A 53 3.02 -13.90 13.78
N GLU A 54 3.46 -14.98 14.43
CA GLU A 54 4.85 -15.45 14.37
C GLU A 54 5.30 -15.76 12.93
N HIS A 55 4.43 -16.39 12.13
CA HIS A 55 4.73 -16.71 10.73
C HIS A 55 4.89 -15.47 9.84
N ASN A 56 4.35 -14.31 10.25
CA ASN A 56 4.52 -13.06 9.51
C ASN A 56 5.91 -12.42 9.71
N LEU A 57 6.64 -12.77 10.76
CA LEU A 57 7.94 -12.14 11.09
C LEU A 57 8.99 -12.35 10.00
N SER A 58 8.90 -13.42 9.22
CA SER A 58 9.84 -13.71 8.14
C SER A 58 9.60 -12.88 6.87
N THR A 59 8.44 -12.22 6.76
CA THR A 59 8.03 -11.52 5.53
C THR A 59 7.72 -10.04 5.74
N THR A 60 7.49 -9.61 6.98
CA THR A 60 7.16 -8.22 7.31
C THR A 60 8.34 -7.46 7.89
N MET A 61 8.30 -6.12 7.83
CA MET A 61 9.27 -5.26 8.52
C MET A 61 8.90 -4.98 10.00
N TYR A 62 8.03 -5.78 10.58
CA TYR A 62 7.57 -5.56 11.95
C TYR A 62 8.48 -6.26 12.96
N PRO A 63 8.78 -5.62 14.10
CA PRO A 63 9.64 -6.22 15.10
C PRO A 63 8.92 -7.32 15.88
N GLN A 64 9.65 -8.34 16.30
CA GLN A 64 9.15 -9.45 17.12
C GLN A 64 8.39 -8.96 18.38
N GLY A 65 8.82 -7.88 19.01
CA GLY A 65 8.14 -7.29 20.17
C GLY A 65 6.75 -6.71 19.90
N ALA A 66 6.29 -6.75 18.64
CA ALA A 66 4.96 -6.32 18.23
C ALA A 66 3.98 -7.50 18.01
N LEU A 67 4.38 -8.74 18.28
CA LEU A 67 3.50 -9.90 18.18
C LEU A 67 2.18 -9.69 18.91
N GLY A 68 1.08 -10.10 18.28
CA GLY A 68 -0.29 -9.97 18.76
C GLY A 68 -0.90 -8.57 18.62
N LYS A 69 -0.17 -7.58 18.12
CA LYS A 69 -0.69 -6.24 17.86
C LYS A 69 -1.25 -6.13 16.43
N GLN A 70 -2.22 -5.25 16.24
CA GLN A 70 -2.80 -4.93 14.93
C GLN A 70 -1.72 -4.41 13.98
N LYS A 71 -1.61 -5.01 12.78
CA LYS A 71 -0.64 -4.62 11.73
C LYS A 71 -0.77 -3.14 11.36
N ALA A 72 -2.00 -2.63 11.27
CA ALA A 72 -2.27 -1.22 10.99
C ALA A 72 -1.60 -0.28 12.00
N HIS A 73 -1.71 -0.56 13.29
CA HIS A 73 -1.08 0.24 14.34
C HIS A 73 0.44 0.11 14.38
N ILE A 74 0.98 -1.07 14.06
CA ILE A 74 2.43 -1.27 13.93
C ILE A 74 2.95 -0.44 12.76
N ALA A 75 2.27 -0.47 11.61
CA ALA A 75 2.61 0.31 10.43
C ALA A 75 2.68 1.81 10.73
N LYS A 76 1.71 2.35 11.48
CA LYS A 76 1.72 3.74 11.93
C LYS A 76 2.92 4.07 12.81
N ASN A 77 3.32 3.17 13.70
CA ASN A 77 4.51 3.35 14.51
C ASN A 77 5.78 3.36 13.65
N VAL A 78 5.89 2.46 12.68
CA VAL A 78 7.00 2.43 11.70
C VAL A 78 7.03 3.73 10.90
N PHE A 79 5.90 4.19 10.37
CA PHE A 79 5.80 5.48 9.68
C PHE A 79 6.36 6.63 10.55
N ASN A 80 5.96 6.69 11.82
CA ASN A 80 6.40 7.74 12.75
C ASN A 80 7.91 7.75 13.02
N MET A 81 8.61 6.62 12.80
CA MET A 81 10.09 6.55 12.93
C MET A 81 10.79 7.23 11.74
N TYR A 82 10.13 7.33 10.58
CA TYR A 82 10.73 7.83 9.34
C TYR A 82 10.20 9.20 8.89
N LYS A 83 9.08 9.65 9.42
CA LYS A 83 8.54 10.99 9.10
C LYS A 83 9.47 12.11 9.58
N SER A 84 9.46 13.24 8.92
CA SER A 84 10.36 14.37 9.24
C SER A 84 9.66 15.64 9.69
N GLY A 85 8.35 15.72 9.62
CA GLY A 85 7.63 16.96 9.90
C GLY A 85 6.15 16.71 10.17
N ASN A 86 5.31 17.39 9.42
CA ASN A 86 3.85 17.36 9.57
C ASN A 86 3.20 16.21 8.78
N GLU A 87 3.99 15.26 8.29
CA GLU A 87 3.45 14.07 7.62
C GLU A 87 2.62 13.24 8.60
N GLU A 88 1.55 12.66 8.12
CA GLU A 88 0.63 11.85 8.94
C GLU A 88 0.32 10.50 8.30
N MET A 89 0.02 9.52 9.13
CA MET A 89 -0.57 8.26 8.70
C MET A 89 -1.87 8.02 9.46
N ILE A 90 -2.96 7.86 8.69
CA ILE A 90 -4.24 7.36 9.17
C ILE A 90 -4.24 5.86 8.99
N VAL A 91 -4.74 5.11 9.96
CA VAL A 91 -4.86 3.66 9.85
C VAL A 91 -6.26 3.21 10.24
N HIS A 92 -6.72 2.21 9.53
CA HIS A 92 -7.96 1.48 9.78
C HIS A 92 -7.59 0.04 10.09
N ASP A 93 -7.94 -0.42 11.29
CA ASP A 93 -7.79 -1.81 11.74
C ASP A 93 -9.01 -2.64 11.31
N SER A 94 -9.33 -2.55 10.04
CA SER A 94 -10.47 -3.18 9.38
C SER A 94 -10.12 -3.57 7.95
N LEU A 95 -10.90 -4.49 7.38
CA LEU A 95 -10.89 -4.76 5.94
C LEU A 95 -11.19 -3.48 5.15
N TYR A 96 -10.62 -3.40 3.96
CA TYR A 96 -11.03 -2.42 2.97
C TYR A 96 -12.28 -2.93 2.24
N ASP A 97 -13.38 -2.22 2.40
CA ASP A 97 -14.71 -2.60 1.93
C ASP A 97 -15.42 -1.48 1.14
N GLU A 98 -16.71 -1.67 0.88
CA GLU A 98 -17.55 -0.72 0.14
C GLU A 98 -17.72 0.62 0.86
N ASP A 99 -17.63 0.68 2.17
CA ASP A 99 -17.78 1.89 2.97
C ASP A 99 -16.45 2.61 3.22
N SER A 100 -15.32 1.96 2.89
CA SER A 100 -13.98 2.50 3.10
C SER A 100 -13.71 3.72 2.21
N PRO A 101 -13.04 4.77 2.70
CA PRO A 101 -12.66 5.90 1.87
C PRO A 101 -11.67 5.48 0.77
N THR A 102 -11.95 5.89 -0.47
CA THR A 102 -11.10 5.61 -1.63
C THR A 102 -10.36 6.87 -2.03
N LEU A 103 -9.07 6.74 -2.33
CA LEU A 103 -8.19 7.86 -2.64
C LEU A 103 -7.81 7.87 -4.13
N PRO A 104 -7.46 9.04 -4.69
CA PRO A 104 -6.99 9.14 -6.08
C PRO A 104 -5.77 8.30 -6.41
N LYS A 105 -4.92 8.04 -5.39
CA LYS A 105 -3.75 7.16 -5.48
C LYS A 105 -3.92 6.00 -4.51
N MET A 106 -3.91 4.79 -5.02
CA MET A 106 -4.07 3.56 -4.23
C MET A 106 -2.96 2.55 -4.57
N ILE A 107 -2.47 1.88 -3.56
CA ILE A 107 -1.60 0.70 -3.68
C ILE A 107 -2.32 -0.46 -2.99
N VAL A 108 -2.40 -1.60 -3.68
CA VAL A 108 -3.04 -2.81 -3.16
C VAL A 108 -2.00 -3.90 -3.01
N CYS A 109 -1.90 -4.46 -1.81
CA CYS A 109 -0.92 -5.46 -1.40
C CYS A 109 -1.59 -6.65 -0.71
N LEU A 110 -2.81 -6.97 -1.11
CA LEU A 110 -3.61 -8.07 -0.57
C LEU A 110 -3.14 -9.43 -1.14
N ASP A 111 -3.49 -10.50 -0.48
CA ASP A 111 -3.28 -11.88 -0.97
C ASP A 111 -4.53 -12.44 -1.67
N ASN A 112 -5.69 -11.84 -1.42
CA ASN A 112 -6.99 -12.25 -1.95
C ASN A 112 -7.32 -11.46 -3.23
N MET A 113 -7.69 -12.18 -4.28
CA MET A 113 -8.02 -11.58 -5.58
C MET A 113 -9.37 -10.85 -5.60
N GLU A 114 -10.35 -11.28 -4.81
CA GLU A 114 -11.67 -10.65 -4.74
C GLU A 114 -11.58 -9.25 -4.11
N ASP A 115 -10.82 -9.15 -3.03
CA ASP A 115 -10.60 -7.87 -2.34
C ASP A 115 -9.79 -6.88 -3.21
N ARG A 116 -8.83 -7.41 -4.01
CA ARG A 116 -8.12 -6.60 -5.02
C ARG A 116 -9.09 -6.02 -6.05
N MET A 117 -10.05 -6.84 -6.52
CA MET A 117 -11.05 -6.41 -7.48
C MET A 117 -11.96 -5.34 -6.88
N THR A 118 -12.41 -5.52 -5.65
CA THR A 118 -13.20 -4.53 -4.92
C THR A 118 -12.46 -3.19 -4.85
N ALA A 119 -11.20 -3.21 -4.44
CA ALA A 119 -10.38 -1.99 -4.35
C ALA A 119 -10.20 -1.31 -5.74
N TYR A 120 -9.97 -2.10 -6.80
CA TYR A 120 -9.86 -1.58 -8.15
C TYR A 120 -11.15 -0.94 -8.65
N LEU A 121 -12.30 -1.62 -8.50
CA LEU A 121 -13.59 -1.12 -8.98
C LEU A 121 -13.96 0.20 -8.28
N ARG A 122 -13.77 0.27 -6.97
CA ARG A 122 -14.00 1.50 -6.22
C ARG A 122 -13.09 2.65 -6.65
N TRP A 123 -11.79 2.36 -6.87
CA TRP A 123 -10.87 3.36 -7.40
C TRP A 123 -11.28 3.82 -8.80
N LYS A 124 -11.72 2.89 -9.65
CA LYS A 124 -12.15 3.17 -11.02
C LYS A 124 -13.35 4.11 -11.09
N GLU A 125 -14.23 4.09 -10.11
CA GLU A 125 -15.40 4.98 -10.01
C GLU A 125 -15.04 6.42 -9.60
N GLN A 126 -13.83 6.68 -9.08
CA GLN A 126 -13.43 8.02 -8.67
C GLN A 126 -13.13 8.91 -9.89
N ASP A 127 -13.72 10.09 -9.96
CA ASP A 127 -13.47 11.04 -11.05
C ASP A 127 -12.06 11.64 -11.01
N ASP A 128 -11.51 11.81 -9.82
CA ASP A 128 -10.18 12.39 -9.56
C ASP A 128 -9.06 11.33 -9.49
N ARG A 129 -9.35 10.07 -9.81
CA ARG A 129 -8.37 8.98 -9.81
C ARG A 129 -7.15 9.28 -10.68
N THR A 130 -5.98 8.93 -10.18
CA THR A 130 -4.71 9.20 -10.86
C THR A 130 -3.82 7.98 -11.00
N LEU A 131 -3.72 7.15 -9.95
CA LEU A 131 -2.80 6.01 -9.89
C LEU A 131 -3.41 4.87 -9.08
N PHE A 132 -3.40 3.68 -9.66
CA PHE A 132 -3.65 2.43 -8.96
C PHE A 132 -2.48 1.48 -9.21
N LEU A 133 -1.88 0.98 -8.15
CA LEU A 133 -0.81 -0.01 -8.20
C LEU A 133 -1.31 -1.29 -7.51
N ASP A 134 -1.29 -2.39 -8.24
CA ASP A 134 -1.55 -3.70 -7.66
C ASP A 134 -0.23 -4.48 -7.60
N LEU A 135 0.22 -4.75 -6.39
CA LEU A 135 1.47 -5.44 -6.11
C LEU A 135 1.18 -6.87 -5.70
N ARG A 136 1.65 -7.80 -6.49
CA ARG A 136 1.45 -9.24 -6.30
C ARG A 136 2.78 -9.93 -6.13
N MET A 137 2.86 -10.81 -5.14
CA MET A 137 4.05 -11.63 -4.89
C MET A 137 3.64 -13.07 -4.69
N GLY A 138 4.20 -13.96 -5.52
CA GLY A 138 4.19 -15.41 -5.33
C GLY A 138 5.59 -15.88 -4.92
N ALA A 139 5.73 -17.18 -4.64
CA ALA A 139 6.99 -17.75 -4.15
C ALA A 139 8.22 -17.43 -5.03
N MET A 140 8.04 -17.33 -6.35
CA MET A 140 9.13 -17.17 -7.34
C MET A 140 8.89 -16.01 -8.30
N ALA A 141 7.82 -15.21 -8.11
CA ALA A 141 7.45 -14.15 -9.02
C ALA A 141 6.89 -12.95 -8.28
N MET A 142 7.19 -11.76 -8.79
CA MET A 142 6.56 -10.51 -8.38
C MET A 142 5.97 -9.83 -9.62
N GLU A 143 4.77 -9.33 -9.49
CA GLU A 143 4.08 -8.58 -10.53
C GLU A 143 3.67 -7.21 -9.99
N ILE A 144 3.91 -6.17 -10.78
CA ILE A 144 3.47 -4.80 -10.49
C ILE A 144 2.58 -4.35 -11.64
N ILE A 145 1.29 -4.23 -11.36
CA ILE A 145 0.32 -3.75 -12.34
C ILE A 145 0.04 -2.28 -12.03
N THR A 146 0.34 -1.44 -13.02
CA THR A 146 0.13 0.00 -12.91
C THR A 146 -1.04 0.43 -13.79
N VAL A 147 -2.03 1.04 -13.16
CA VAL A 147 -3.22 1.57 -13.84
C VAL A 147 -3.31 3.07 -13.61
N THR A 148 -3.65 3.80 -14.66
CA THR A 148 -3.93 5.23 -14.60
C THR A 148 -5.24 5.54 -15.32
N LYS A 149 -5.74 6.76 -15.19
CA LYS A 149 -6.93 7.20 -15.95
C LYS A 149 -6.77 7.05 -17.47
N LYS A 150 -5.51 7.07 -17.97
CA LYS A 150 -5.22 6.97 -19.42
C LYS A 150 -4.92 5.54 -19.87
N VAL A 151 -4.41 4.70 -18.99
CA VAL A 151 -4.04 3.32 -19.28
C VAL A 151 -4.72 2.44 -18.26
N ASP A 152 -5.73 1.73 -18.66
CA ASP A 152 -6.54 0.85 -17.84
C ASP A 152 -6.76 -0.48 -18.57
N ASN A 153 -5.83 -1.39 -18.35
CA ASN A 153 -5.88 -2.78 -18.82
C ASN A 153 -5.94 -3.79 -17.66
N TYR A 154 -6.39 -3.35 -16.49
CA TYR A 154 -6.36 -4.17 -15.27
C TYR A 154 -7.13 -5.47 -15.42
N LEU A 155 -8.31 -5.42 -16.04
CA LEU A 155 -9.14 -6.62 -16.25
C LEU A 155 -8.48 -7.64 -17.18
N ASP A 156 -7.64 -7.19 -18.10
CA ASP A 156 -6.91 -8.10 -19.01
C ASP A 156 -5.82 -8.90 -18.28
N THR A 157 -5.32 -8.37 -17.15
CA THR A 157 -4.31 -9.03 -16.30
C THR A 157 -4.91 -10.03 -15.31
N TRP A 158 -6.25 -10.06 -15.19
CA TRP A 158 -6.95 -10.85 -14.18
C TRP A 158 -6.86 -12.36 -14.42
N LEU A 159 -7.03 -12.79 -15.66
CA LEU A 159 -7.12 -14.21 -16.02
C LEU A 159 -5.80 -14.99 -15.92
N PRO A 160 -4.63 -14.45 -16.31
CA PRO A 160 -3.37 -15.18 -16.25
C PRO A 160 -2.84 -15.39 -14.83
N THR A 161 -3.11 -14.46 -13.92
CA THR A 161 -2.50 -14.41 -12.57
C THR A 161 -3.20 -15.26 -11.52
N HIS A 162 -4.42 -15.72 -11.79
CA HIS A 162 -5.14 -16.62 -10.88
C HIS A 162 -4.37 -17.93 -10.55
N LYS A 163 -3.42 -18.32 -11.41
CA LYS A 163 -2.58 -19.50 -11.20
C LYS A 163 -1.31 -19.25 -10.39
N ILE A 164 -0.94 -17.97 -10.18
CA ILE A 164 0.33 -17.61 -9.53
C ILE A 164 0.12 -17.42 -8.02
N THR A 165 -1.07 -17.05 -7.59
CA THR A 165 -1.39 -16.69 -6.19
C THR A 165 -1.90 -17.84 -5.34
N GLN A 166 -2.17 -19.01 -5.93
CA GLN A 166 -2.42 -20.22 -5.15
C GLN A 166 -1.08 -20.92 -4.87
N ALA A 167 -0.36 -20.42 -3.88
CA ALA A 167 0.65 -21.24 -3.23
C ALA A 167 -0.05 -22.28 -2.34
N PRO A 168 0.49 -23.50 -2.26
CA PRO A 168 -0.07 -24.58 -1.41
C PRO A 168 0.01 -24.22 0.06
#